data_528a6094760803f316490f567a9f0527
#
_entry.id   528a6094760803f316490f567a9f0527
#
_cell.length_a   1.000
_cell.length_b   1.000
_cell.length_c   1.000
_cell.angle_alpha   90.00
_cell.angle_beta   90.00
_cell.angle_gamma   90.00
#
_symmetry.space_group_name_H-M   'P 1'
#
loop_
_entity.id
_entity.type
_entity.pdbx_description
1 polymer ?
#
loop_
_entity_poly.entity_id
_entity_poly.type
_entity_poly.pdbx_seq_one_letter_code
_entity_poly.pdbx_strand_id
1 'polypeptide(L)'
;MKKNQKELRAIIQNLAVPALANIPFKTVINDLCEQFYDQSKIPCKFFVAPDLSLDTFTTEQKHHILRIIQEALNNVRTHAKAEETSVVIRRISGQQKAGDLIRIMIFDDGEGFDSANQLPLTDASSHFGISGMEMRAKLLDGTLTVNSSPDTGTEVRLEIPLQ
;
A
#
# COMPACT_ATOMS: atom_id res chain seq x y z
N MET A 1 24.34 -12.48 -3.02
CA MET A 1 22.89 -12.61 -2.72
C MET A 1 22.49 -12.05 -1.35
N LYS A 2 23.14 -12.41 -0.25
CA LYS A 2 22.81 -11.84 1.09
C LYS A 2 23.04 -10.32 1.22
N LYS A 3 24.00 -9.75 0.46
CA LYS A 3 24.32 -8.33 0.46
C LYS A 3 23.17 -7.49 -0.12
N ASN A 4 22.56 -7.94 -1.23
CA ASN A 4 21.44 -7.24 -1.90
C ASN A 4 20.16 -7.24 -1.04
N GLN A 5 19.85 -8.31 -0.33
CA GLN A 5 18.68 -8.36 0.57
C GLN A 5 18.85 -7.41 1.77
N LYS A 6 20.07 -7.30 2.32
CA LYS A 6 20.34 -6.39 3.44
C LYS A 6 20.29 -4.93 3.03
N GLU A 7 20.84 -4.62 1.85
CA GLU A 7 20.76 -3.28 1.25
C GLU A 7 19.31 -2.91 0.92
N LEU A 8 18.54 -3.83 0.34
CA LEU A 8 17.14 -3.65 0.01
C LEU A 8 16.28 -3.43 1.27
N ARG A 9 16.52 -4.18 2.34
CA ARG A 9 15.86 -3.97 3.64
C ARG A 9 16.19 -2.60 4.24
N ALA A 10 17.44 -2.15 4.14
CA ALA A 10 17.85 -0.82 4.58
C ALA A 10 17.18 0.29 3.75
N ILE A 11 17.02 0.08 2.45
CA ILE A 11 16.30 0.99 1.54
C ILE A 11 14.83 1.08 1.94
N ILE A 12 14.18 -0.05 2.19
CA ILE A 12 12.78 -0.11 2.59
C ILE A 12 12.59 0.56 3.95
N GLN A 13 13.49 0.30 4.91
CA GLN A 13 13.40 0.89 6.25
C GLN A 13 13.66 2.40 6.26
N ASN A 14 14.67 2.84 5.52
CA ASN A 14 15.08 4.26 5.47
C ASN A 14 14.46 5.02 4.30
N LEU A 15 13.84 4.31 3.32
CA LEU A 15 13.24 4.86 2.11
C LEU A 15 14.14 5.90 1.42
N ALA A 16 15.41 5.52 1.20
CA ALA A 16 16.33 6.33 0.42
C ALA A 16 15.81 6.44 -1.02
N VAL A 17 15.22 7.58 -1.35
CA VAL A 17 14.59 7.88 -2.65
C VAL A 17 15.52 7.56 -3.85
N PRO A 18 16.84 7.85 -3.82
CA PRO A 18 17.72 7.53 -4.94
C PRO A 18 17.85 6.03 -5.24
N ALA A 19 17.70 5.17 -4.23
CA ALA A 19 17.84 3.73 -4.40
C ALA A 19 16.63 3.11 -5.10
N LEU A 20 15.43 3.71 -5.02
CA LEU A 20 14.25 3.28 -5.74
C LEU A 20 14.37 3.39 -7.26
N ALA A 21 15.30 4.23 -7.76
CA ALA A 21 15.54 4.41 -9.19
C ALA A 21 16.20 3.18 -9.85
N ASN A 22 16.96 2.38 -9.10
CA ASN A 22 17.81 1.33 -9.63
C ASN A 22 17.28 -0.10 -9.41
N ILE A 23 16.17 -0.25 -8.72
CA ILE A 23 15.59 -1.56 -8.38
C ILE A 23 14.18 -1.64 -9.01
N PRO A 24 13.83 -2.75 -9.69
CA PRO A 24 12.47 -2.93 -10.19
C PRO A 24 11.45 -2.75 -9.06
N PHE A 25 10.47 -1.89 -9.27
CA PHE A 25 9.53 -1.51 -8.20
C PHE A 25 8.69 -2.71 -7.70
N LYS A 26 8.37 -3.64 -8.61
CA LYS A 26 7.74 -4.91 -8.24
C LYS A 26 8.58 -5.68 -7.20
N THR A 27 9.90 -5.71 -7.35
CA THR A 27 10.81 -6.36 -6.41
C THR A 27 10.77 -5.69 -5.04
N VAL A 28 10.77 -4.35 -5.01
CA VAL A 28 10.69 -3.58 -3.76
C VAL A 28 9.41 -3.87 -2.99
N ILE A 29 8.28 -3.92 -3.67
CA ILE A 29 6.98 -4.22 -3.05
C ILE A 29 6.93 -5.67 -2.57
N ASN A 30 7.45 -6.61 -3.37
CA ASN A 30 7.51 -8.01 -2.95
C ASN A 30 8.32 -8.19 -1.67
N ASP A 31 9.49 -7.56 -1.59
CA ASP A 31 10.34 -7.60 -0.39
C ASP A 31 9.65 -6.96 0.82
N LEU A 32 8.88 -5.91 0.61
CA LEU A 32 8.07 -5.30 1.67
C LEU A 32 7.03 -6.30 2.21
N CYS A 33 6.37 -7.05 1.34
CA CYS A 33 5.42 -8.09 1.74
C CYS A 33 6.10 -9.24 2.48
N GLU A 34 7.27 -9.66 2.05
CA GLU A 34 8.08 -10.68 2.75
C GLU A 34 8.54 -10.21 4.13
N GLN A 35 9.00 -8.96 4.23
CA GLN A 35 9.40 -8.35 5.51
C GLN A 35 8.21 -8.23 6.47
N PHE A 36 7.04 -7.87 5.96
CA PHE A 36 5.82 -7.84 6.73
C PHE A 36 5.49 -9.23 7.32
N TYR A 37 5.58 -10.28 6.51
CA TYR A 37 5.39 -11.66 6.97
C TYR A 37 6.40 -12.04 8.05
N ASP A 38 7.68 -11.71 7.88
CA ASP A 38 8.72 -12.02 8.86
C ASP A 38 8.42 -11.39 10.24
N GLN A 39 7.86 -10.19 10.24
CA GLN A 39 7.55 -9.43 11.45
C GLN A 39 6.22 -9.80 12.10
N SER A 40 5.19 -10.06 11.30
CA SER A 40 3.82 -10.26 11.77
C SER A 40 3.39 -11.72 11.82
N LYS A 41 4.03 -12.58 11.02
CA LYS A 41 3.60 -13.95 10.72
C LYS A 41 2.25 -14.05 9.99
N ILE A 42 1.75 -12.93 9.50
CA ILE A 42 0.54 -12.86 8.67
C ILE A 42 0.95 -12.98 7.20
N PRO A 43 0.47 -13.98 6.45
CA PRO A 43 0.75 -14.10 5.02
C PRO A 43 0.32 -12.86 4.26
N CYS A 44 1.19 -12.36 3.39
CA CYS A 44 0.91 -11.23 2.50
C CYS A 44 1.07 -11.66 1.05
N LYS A 45 -0.03 -11.80 0.34
CA LYS A 45 -0.04 -12.13 -1.10
C LYS A 45 0.16 -10.88 -1.92
N PHE A 46 1.06 -10.94 -2.90
CA PHE A 46 1.32 -9.83 -3.80
C PHE A 46 1.02 -10.22 -5.25
N PHE A 47 0.17 -9.44 -5.90
CA PHE A 47 -0.22 -9.64 -7.30
C PHE A 47 -0.15 -8.32 -8.09
N VAL A 48 0.48 -8.39 -9.26
CA VAL A 48 0.48 -7.32 -10.27
C VAL A 48 -0.07 -7.86 -11.57
N ALA A 49 -1.01 -7.15 -12.19
CA ALA A 49 -1.54 -7.53 -13.48
C ALA A 49 -0.41 -7.67 -14.53
N PRO A 50 -0.40 -8.72 -15.36
CA PRO A 50 0.71 -9.02 -16.28
C PRO A 50 0.98 -7.94 -17.33
N ASP A 51 -0.03 -7.17 -17.69
CA ASP A 51 0.02 -6.08 -18.68
C ASP A 51 0.49 -4.74 -18.10
N LEU A 52 0.85 -4.70 -16.81
CA LEU A 52 1.21 -3.49 -16.11
C LEU A 52 2.69 -3.46 -15.75
N SER A 53 3.41 -2.43 -16.20
CA SER A 53 4.75 -2.12 -15.73
C SER A 53 4.71 -1.07 -14.63
N LEU A 54 5.25 -1.39 -13.46
CA LEU A 54 5.35 -0.46 -12.33
C LEU A 54 6.55 0.48 -12.43
N ASP A 55 7.47 0.23 -13.38
CA ASP A 55 8.67 1.05 -13.56
C ASP A 55 8.41 2.32 -14.37
N THR A 56 7.18 2.52 -14.84
CA THR A 56 6.71 3.79 -15.44
C THR A 56 6.54 4.91 -14.41
N PHE A 57 6.38 4.57 -13.13
CA PHE A 57 6.32 5.57 -12.07
C PHE A 57 7.67 6.27 -11.86
N THR A 58 7.62 7.57 -11.60
CA THR A 58 8.81 8.31 -11.18
C THR A 58 9.31 7.82 -9.82
N THR A 59 10.54 8.11 -9.47
CA THR A 59 11.11 7.75 -8.16
C THR A 59 10.30 8.36 -7.00
N GLU A 60 9.83 9.59 -7.16
CA GLU A 60 8.99 10.25 -6.17
C GLU A 60 7.63 9.56 -6.02
N GLN A 61 6.98 9.21 -7.14
CA GLN A 61 5.73 8.44 -7.10
C GLN A 61 5.92 7.09 -6.42
N LYS A 62 6.98 6.35 -6.77
CA LYS A 62 7.34 5.09 -6.10
C LYS A 62 7.48 5.25 -4.60
N HIS A 63 8.12 6.33 -4.15
CA HIS A 63 8.27 6.63 -2.72
C HIS A 63 6.92 6.82 -2.02
N HIS A 64 6.03 7.64 -2.58
CA HIS A 64 4.71 7.86 -1.98
C HIS A 64 3.85 6.60 -1.98
N ILE A 65 3.85 5.83 -3.07
CA ILE A 65 3.14 4.55 -3.16
C ILE A 65 3.64 3.58 -2.09
N LEU A 66 4.96 3.43 -1.97
CA LEU A 66 5.57 2.52 -0.99
C LEU A 66 5.21 2.90 0.45
N ARG A 67 5.17 4.20 0.77
CA ARG A 67 4.75 4.68 2.09
C ARG A 67 3.30 4.38 2.40
N ILE A 68 2.41 4.49 1.41
CA ILE A 68 1.00 4.14 1.57
C ILE A 68 0.86 2.63 1.86
N ILE A 69 1.55 1.78 1.09
CA ILE A 69 1.52 0.33 1.30
C ILE A 69 2.08 -0.03 2.69
N GLN A 70 3.21 0.57 3.09
CA GLN A 70 3.79 0.35 4.42
C GLN A 70 2.83 0.71 5.54
N GLU A 71 2.18 1.86 5.45
CA GLU A 71 1.23 2.32 6.48
C GLU A 71 0.01 1.41 6.55
N ALA A 72 -0.54 1.01 5.40
CA ALA A 72 -1.65 0.08 5.34
C ALA A 72 -1.29 -1.28 5.96
N LEU A 73 -0.13 -1.85 5.63
CA LEU A 73 0.35 -3.09 6.22
C LEU A 73 0.67 -2.95 7.72
N ASN A 74 1.19 -1.81 8.16
CA ASN A 74 1.39 -1.55 9.58
C ASN A 74 0.07 -1.53 10.35
N ASN A 75 -0.98 -0.96 9.77
CA ASN A 75 -2.32 -0.99 10.35
C ASN A 75 -2.86 -2.43 10.46
N VAL A 76 -2.64 -3.26 9.45
CA VAL A 76 -2.99 -4.69 9.52
C VAL A 76 -2.28 -5.35 10.70
N ARG A 77 -0.97 -5.16 10.82
CA ARG A 77 -0.16 -5.78 11.88
C ARG A 77 -0.58 -5.36 13.29
N THR A 78 -0.95 -4.09 13.47
CA THR A 78 -1.21 -3.50 14.79
C THR A 78 -2.66 -3.57 15.23
N HIS A 79 -3.61 -3.59 14.29
CA HIS A 79 -5.03 -3.40 14.61
C HIS A 79 -5.97 -4.47 14.07
N ALA A 80 -5.64 -5.14 12.96
CA ALA A 80 -6.64 -5.92 12.23
C ALA A 80 -6.94 -7.29 12.83
N LYS A 81 -6.01 -7.93 13.54
CA LYS A 81 -6.09 -9.35 13.93
C LYS A 81 -6.43 -10.25 12.74
N ALA A 82 -5.85 -9.95 11.59
CA ALA A 82 -6.06 -10.65 10.34
C ALA A 82 -5.32 -11.99 10.30
N GLU A 83 -5.86 -12.95 9.56
CA GLU A 83 -5.18 -14.20 9.23
C GLU A 83 -4.41 -14.11 7.92
N GLU A 84 -4.85 -13.24 7.00
CA GLU A 84 -4.24 -13.02 5.70
C GLU A 84 -4.38 -11.57 5.26
N THR A 85 -3.43 -11.09 4.47
CA THR A 85 -3.52 -9.81 3.76
C THR A 85 -3.03 -9.95 2.32
N SER A 86 -3.40 -9.01 1.47
CA SER A 86 -2.98 -8.98 0.08
C SER A 86 -2.72 -7.56 -0.42
N VAL A 87 -1.76 -7.45 -1.34
CA VAL A 87 -1.49 -6.23 -2.12
C VAL A 87 -1.75 -6.56 -3.59
N VAL A 88 -2.70 -5.90 -4.20
CA VAL A 88 -3.11 -6.14 -5.59
C VAL A 88 -2.98 -4.85 -6.40
N ILE A 89 -2.27 -4.91 -7.51
CA ILE A 89 -2.07 -3.77 -8.42
C ILE A 89 -2.58 -4.13 -9.80
N ARG A 90 -3.50 -3.32 -10.33
CA ARG A 90 -4.09 -3.52 -11.65
C ARG A 90 -4.43 -2.21 -12.35
N ARG A 91 -4.54 -2.27 -13.66
CA ARG A 91 -5.08 -1.19 -14.47
C ARG A 91 -6.59 -1.25 -14.46
N ILE A 92 -7.22 -0.10 -14.38
CA ILE A 92 -8.67 0.10 -14.51
C ILE A 92 -8.91 1.04 -15.69
N SER A 93 -9.71 0.58 -16.64
CA SER A 93 -10.12 1.44 -17.75
C SER A 93 -11.08 2.51 -17.24
N GLY A 94 -10.74 3.76 -17.52
CA GLY A 94 -11.59 4.89 -17.16
C GLY A 94 -12.90 4.90 -17.96
N GLN A 95 -13.98 5.33 -17.33
CA GLN A 95 -15.24 5.53 -18.02
C GLN A 95 -15.24 6.87 -18.77
N GLN A 96 -15.54 6.82 -20.08
CA GLN A 96 -15.79 7.91 -21.02
C GLN A 96 -14.68 8.97 -21.22
N LYS A 97 -14.38 9.85 -20.31
CA LYS A 97 -13.37 10.93 -20.44
C LYS A 97 -12.27 10.88 -19.38
N ALA A 98 -12.47 10.06 -18.35
CA ALA A 98 -11.42 9.80 -17.39
C ALA A 98 -10.46 8.78 -18.00
N GLY A 99 -9.19 9.13 -18.16
CA GLY A 99 -8.15 8.22 -18.63
C GLY A 99 -8.05 6.97 -17.74
N ASP A 100 -7.27 6.00 -18.18
CA ASP A 100 -7.03 4.80 -17.38
C ASP A 100 -6.38 5.13 -16.03
N LEU A 101 -6.68 4.33 -15.04
CA LEU A 101 -6.17 4.44 -13.68
C LEU A 101 -5.34 3.20 -13.31
N ILE A 102 -4.35 3.39 -12.48
CA ILE A 102 -3.73 2.29 -11.73
C ILE A 102 -4.42 2.23 -10.38
N ARG A 103 -4.96 1.07 -10.03
CA ARG A 103 -5.55 0.79 -8.73
C ARG A 103 -4.65 -0.12 -7.93
N ILE A 104 -4.30 0.34 -6.73
CA ILE A 104 -3.53 -0.40 -5.73
C ILE A 104 -4.47 -0.66 -4.56
N MET A 105 -4.65 -1.92 -4.21
CA MET A 105 -5.51 -2.34 -3.10
C MET A 105 -4.71 -3.12 -2.09
N ILE A 106 -4.84 -2.74 -0.83
CA ILE A 106 -4.33 -3.49 0.31
C ILE A 106 -5.56 -3.96 1.10
N PHE A 107 -5.73 -5.25 1.19
CA PHE A 107 -6.89 -5.88 1.81
C PHE A 107 -6.46 -6.82 2.94
N ASP A 108 -7.18 -6.82 4.04
CA ASP A 108 -7.07 -7.79 5.12
C ASP A 108 -8.44 -8.39 5.49
N ASP A 109 -8.42 -9.59 6.01
CA ASP A 109 -9.59 -10.33 6.49
C ASP A 109 -9.81 -10.21 8.01
N GLY A 110 -9.31 -9.14 8.61
CA GLY A 110 -9.36 -8.91 10.04
C GLY A 110 -10.71 -8.46 10.58
N GLU A 111 -10.69 -7.95 11.81
CA GLU A 111 -11.91 -7.53 12.52
C GLU A 111 -12.60 -6.30 11.88
N GLY A 112 -11.84 -5.51 11.12
CA GLY A 112 -12.36 -4.26 10.56
C GLY A 112 -12.75 -3.23 11.61
N PHE A 113 -13.33 -2.14 11.15
CA PHE A 113 -13.87 -1.07 12.00
C PHE A 113 -15.04 -0.37 11.28
N ASP A 114 -15.86 0.35 12.02
CA ASP A 114 -16.94 1.13 11.42
C ASP A 114 -16.39 2.42 10.80
N SER A 115 -16.12 2.38 9.49
CA SER A 115 -15.61 3.53 8.73
C SER A 115 -16.65 4.63 8.50
N ALA A 116 -17.94 4.33 8.62
CA ALA A 116 -19.02 5.29 8.42
C ALA A 116 -19.29 6.15 9.68
N ASN A 117 -19.03 5.60 10.86
CA ASN A 117 -19.24 6.26 12.15
C ASN A 117 -17.92 6.57 12.87
N GLN A 118 -16.93 7.06 12.14
CA GLN A 118 -15.68 7.51 12.77
C GLN A 118 -15.93 8.69 13.71
N LEU A 119 -16.49 8.37 14.88
CA LEU A 119 -16.27 9.18 16.06
C LEU A 119 -14.77 9.09 16.41
N PRO A 120 -14.19 10.16 16.98
CA PRO A 120 -12.79 10.16 17.36
C PRO A 120 -12.56 9.00 18.34
N LEU A 121 -12.13 7.86 17.78
CA LEU A 121 -11.67 6.75 18.58
C LEU A 121 -10.44 7.22 19.35
N THR A 122 -10.34 6.78 20.56
CA THR A 122 -9.33 7.11 21.57
C THR A 122 -7.87 6.83 21.15
N ASP A 123 -7.64 6.38 19.91
CA ASP A 123 -6.33 6.09 19.38
C ASP A 123 -5.97 7.09 18.28
N ALA A 124 -5.35 8.20 18.68
CA ALA A 124 -4.89 9.27 17.79
C ALA A 124 -3.92 8.76 16.70
N SER A 125 -3.23 7.65 16.94
CA SER A 125 -2.25 7.09 16.00
C SER A 125 -2.86 6.59 14.68
N SER A 126 -4.04 5.97 14.69
CA SER A 126 -4.70 5.48 13.48
C SER A 126 -5.22 6.60 12.58
N HIS A 127 -5.63 7.74 13.16
CA HIS A 127 -6.07 8.90 12.39
C HIS A 127 -4.91 9.58 11.66
N PHE A 128 -3.72 9.65 12.28
CA PHE A 128 -2.53 10.20 11.63
C PHE A 128 -2.06 9.34 10.47
N GLY A 129 -2.18 8.01 10.57
CA GLY A 129 -1.83 7.08 9.50
C GLY A 129 -2.70 7.28 8.25
N ILE A 130 -4.03 7.32 8.42
CA ILE A 130 -4.98 7.53 7.30
C ILE A 130 -4.80 8.91 6.68
N SER A 131 -4.70 9.98 7.48
CA SER A 131 -4.44 11.33 6.99
C SER A 131 -3.13 11.43 6.21
N GLY A 132 -2.09 10.74 6.66
CA GLY A 132 -0.79 10.68 5.98
C GLY A 132 -0.90 9.97 4.63
N MET A 133 -1.65 8.88 4.55
CA MET A 133 -1.92 8.18 3.30
C MET A 133 -2.74 9.05 2.33
N GLU A 134 -3.77 9.75 2.80
CA GLU A 134 -4.58 10.67 2.00
C GLU A 134 -3.75 11.83 1.42
N MET A 135 -2.89 12.42 2.23
CA MET A 135 -1.98 13.48 1.77
C MET A 135 -1.05 12.98 0.67
N ARG A 136 -0.48 11.77 0.82
CA ARG A 136 0.39 11.16 -0.19
C ARG A 136 -0.37 10.81 -1.46
N ALA A 137 -1.62 10.36 -1.37
CA ALA A 137 -2.46 10.13 -2.53
C ALA A 137 -2.68 11.39 -3.34
N LYS A 138 -2.91 12.53 -2.69
CA LYS A 138 -3.03 13.84 -3.35
C LYS A 138 -1.75 14.26 -4.08
N LEU A 139 -0.57 13.97 -3.51
CA LEU A 139 0.72 14.21 -4.18
C LEU A 139 0.93 13.35 -5.43
N LEU A 140 0.16 12.27 -5.56
CA LEU A 140 0.14 11.38 -6.74
C LEU A 140 -0.97 11.77 -7.74
N ASP A 141 -1.66 12.89 -7.54
CA ASP A 141 -2.89 13.24 -8.24
C ASP A 141 -3.96 12.13 -8.18
N GLY A 142 -3.89 11.33 -7.13
CA GLY A 142 -4.71 10.16 -6.89
C GLY A 142 -5.78 10.35 -5.82
N THR A 143 -6.56 9.32 -5.65
CA THR A 143 -7.62 9.24 -4.62
C THR A 143 -7.39 8.03 -3.73
N LEU A 144 -7.48 8.23 -2.43
CA LEU A 144 -7.45 7.16 -1.44
C LEU A 144 -8.86 6.93 -0.87
N THR A 145 -9.25 5.67 -0.81
CA THR A 145 -10.50 5.25 -0.17
C THR A 145 -10.20 4.15 0.84
N VAL A 146 -10.74 4.26 2.04
CA VAL A 146 -10.65 3.23 3.07
C VAL A 146 -12.06 2.69 3.32
N ASN A 147 -12.27 1.42 3.00
CA ASN A 147 -13.51 0.71 3.23
C ASN A 147 -13.30 -0.33 4.32
N SER A 148 -14.02 -0.22 5.40
CA SER A 148 -13.98 -1.17 6.50
C SER A 148 -15.35 -1.29 7.13
N SER A 149 -15.69 -2.47 7.57
CA SER A 149 -16.85 -2.70 8.41
C SER A 149 -16.54 -3.80 9.42
N PRO A 150 -17.23 -3.82 10.58
CA PRO A 150 -17.00 -4.85 11.59
C PRO A 150 -17.09 -6.27 10.99
N ASP A 151 -16.15 -7.11 11.35
CA ASP A 151 -16.05 -8.54 10.96
C ASP A 151 -15.82 -8.82 9.47
N THR A 152 -15.53 -7.79 8.65
CA THR A 152 -15.28 -7.98 7.20
C THR A 152 -13.87 -7.60 6.75
N GLY A 153 -13.04 -7.11 7.67
CA GLY A 153 -11.71 -6.62 7.37
C GLY A 153 -11.69 -5.20 6.80
N THR A 154 -10.55 -4.83 6.24
CA THR A 154 -10.31 -3.48 5.72
C THR A 154 -9.74 -3.54 4.32
N GLU A 155 -10.20 -2.66 3.45
CA GLU A 155 -9.62 -2.38 2.15
C GLU A 155 -9.11 -0.94 2.10
N VAL A 156 -7.84 -0.76 1.83
CA VAL A 156 -7.24 0.53 1.46
C VAL A 156 -7.06 0.52 -0.05
N ARG A 157 -7.70 1.47 -0.74
CA ARG A 157 -7.68 1.59 -2.20
C ARG A 157 -7.08 2.92 -2.60
N LEU A 158 -6.01 2.86 -3.38
CA LEU A 158 -5.37 4.00 -4.02
C LEU A 158 -5.60 3.93 -5.53
N GLU A 159 -6.10 4.99 -6.11
CA GLU A 159 -6.28 5.13 -7.56
C GLU A 159 -5.45 6.30 -8.07
N ILE A 160 -4.59 6.04 -9.05
CA ILE A 160 -3.66 7.02 -9.62
C ILE A 160 -3.92 7.11 -11.12
N PRO A 161 -4.10 8.33 -11.70
CA PRO A 161 -4.21 8.50 -13.14
C PRO A 161 -2.99 7.96 -13.87
N LEU A 162 -3.21 7.18 -14.94
CA LEU A 162 -2.16 6.85 -15.89
C LEU A 162 -1.87 8.09 -16.74
N GLN A 163 -0.66 8.58 -16.66
CA GLN A 163 -0.16 9.65 -17.54
C GLN A 163 0.32 9.10 -18.87
#